data_a0ed3262f217e154ed68fe3d30e78c8c
#
_entry.id   a0ed3262f217e154ed68fe3d30e78c8c
#
_cell.length_a   1.000
_cell.length_b   1.000
_cell.length_c   1.000
_cell.angle_alpha   90.00
_cell.angle_beta   90.00
_cell.angle_gamma   90.00
#
_symmetry.space_group_name_H-M   'P 1'
#
loop_
_entity.id
_entity.type
_entity.pdbx_description
1 polymer ?
#
loop_
_entity_poly.entity_id
_entity_poly.type
_entity_poly.pdbx_seq_one_letter_code
_entity_poly.pdbx_strand_id
1 'polypeptide(L)'
;NKYNDTIMDNITRANMNFFMDRTPARIIYRLSADQIVVDDKLNDTIREGLESIIFIIGGFLILNYVYYGIFVIFSVIAIVILYKLLNFFLMVTVPIVQFRERGRVHVIEYYIKIQESMVSFRGVGNSRALEYYWKKHNNYFQNCLTHIMNHCQRWLGCRIALFNAAWLFVCLMLPFLSLKFFPQIFGSDKNWKIPLGLSWSFRVVVLTSNFVN
;
A
#
# COMPACT_ATOMS: atom_id res chain seq x y z
N ASN A 1 0.40 -23.12 15.00
CA ASN A 1 -0.10 -22.34 13.84
C ASN A 1 -0.35 -23.31 12.67
N LYS A 2 -1.63 -23.66 12.43
CA LYS A 2 -2.03 -24.77 11.52
C LYS A 2 -1.37 -24.66 10.12
N TYR A 3 -1.17 -23.45 9.62
CA TYR A 3 -0.52 -23.23 8.32
C TYR A 3 0.97 -23.56 8.36
N ASN A 4 1.67 -23.16 9.42
CA ASN A 4 3.09 -23.45 9.59
C ASN A 4 3.34 -24.95 9.70
N ASP A 5 2.52 -25.64 10.50
CA ASP A 5 2.60 -27.09 10.67
C ASP A 5 2.36 -27.82 9.34
N THR A 6 1.39 -27.35 8.54
CA THR A 6 1.11 -27.91 7.21
C THR A 6 2.27 -27.68 6.23
N ILE A 7 2.88 -26.48 6.24
CA ILE A 7 4.02 -26.17 5.38
C ILE A 7 5.24 -27.01 5.76
N MET A 8 5.52 -27.15 7.05
CA MET A 8 6.62 -27.98 7.55
C MET A 8 6.43 -29.46 7.21
N ASP A 9 5.22 -29.99 7.37
CA ASP A 9 4.89 -31.37 7.00
C ASP A 9 5.05 -31.60 5.49
N ASN A 10 4.63 -30.67 4.66
CA ASN A 10 4.80 -30.73 3.21
C ASN A 10 6.28 -30.64 2.78
N ILE A 11 7.08 -29.81 3.45
CA ILE A 11 8.53 -29.71 3.16
C ILE A 11 9.26 -30.99 3.58
N THR A 12 8.93 -31.55 4.76
CA THR A 12 9.58 -32.79 5.22
C THR A 12 9.23 -34.00 4.36
N ARG A 13 8.06 -34.01 3.71
CA ARG A 13 7.64 -35.06 2.76
C ARG A 13 8.03 -34.74 1.30
N ALA A 14 8.66 -33.59 1.02
CA ALA A 14 9.00 -33.20 -0.34
C ALA A 14 10.08 -34.11 -0.95
N ASN A 15 9.94 -34.38 -2.25
CA ASN A 15 10.90 -35.20 -2.99
C ASN A 15 12.26 -34.49 -3.11
N MET A 16 13.36 -35.23 -3.19
CA MET A 16 14.71 -34.69 -3.30
C MET A 16 14.90 -33.73 -4.48
N ASN A 17 14.21 -33.96 -5.59
CA ASN A 17 14.19 -33.06 -6.74
C ASN A 17 13.73 -31.63 -6.39
N PHE A 18 12.81 -31.49 -5.42
CA PHE A 18 12.37 -30.18 -4.94
C PHE A 18 13.51 -29.36 -4.32
N PHE A 19 14.41 -30.04 -3.59
CA PHE A 19 15.56 -29.39 -2.94
C PHE A 19 16.71 -29.14 -3.92
N MET A 20 16.82 -29.92 -4.98
CA MET A 20 17.82 -29.71 -6.03
C MET A 20 17.47 -28.52 -6.94
N ASP A 21 16.19 -28.30 -7.22
CA ASP A 21 15.73 -27.21 -8.07
C ASP A 21 15.60 -25.86 -7.35
N ARG A 22 15.62 -25.86 -6.02
CA ARG A 22 15.39 -24.64 -5.22
C ARG A 22 16.51 -24.41 -4.24
N THR A 23 16.99 -23.17 -4.23
CA THR A 23 18.03 -22.75 -3.29
C THR A 23 17.49 -22.76 -1.84
N PRO A 24 18.29 -23.22 -0.86
CA PRO A 24 17.91 -23.22 0.55
C PRO A 24 17.48 -21.82 1.04
N ALA A 25 18.15 -20.77 0.55
CA ALA A 25 17.82 -19.38 0.85
C ALA A 25 16.36 -19.03 0.52
N ARG A 26 15.83 -19.55 -0.58
CA ARG A 26 14.45 -19.29 -1.02
C ARG A 26 13.43 -19.96 -0.10
N ILE A 27 13.74 -21.15 0.40
CA ILE A 27 12.88 -21.88 1.33
C ILE A 27 12.86 -21.18 2.68
N ILE A 28 14.04 -20.81 3.21
CA ILE A 28 14.18 -20.07 4.47
C ILE A 28 13.47 -18.72 4.40
N TYR A 29 13.62 -17.99 3.29
CA TYR A 29 12.95 -16.70 3.12
C TYR A 29 11.42 -16.83 3.15
N ARG A 30 10.85 -17.85 2.50
CA ARG A 30 9.40 -18.08 2.54
C ARG A 30 8.91 -18.47 3.92
N LEU A 31 9.65 -19.30 4.64
CA LEU A 31 9.30 -19.74 5.99
C LEU A 31 9.43 -18.63 7.04
N SER A 32 10.30 -17.65 6.82
CA SER A 32 10.50 -16.56 7.78
C SER A 32 9.76 -15.28 7.37
N ALA A 33 10.12 -14.70 6.24
CA ALA A 33 9.62 -13.38 5.86
C ALA A 33 8.18 -13.37 5.37
N ASP A 34 7.81 -14.36 4.52
CA ASP A 34 6.44 -14.44 4.00
C ASP A 34 5.46 -14.79 5.13
N GLN A 35 5.89 -15.63 6.08
CA GLN A 35 5.05 -16.04 7.20
C GLN A 35 4.79 -14.89 8.19
N ILE A 36 5.80 -14.07 8.51
CA ILE A 36 5.62 -12.88 9.33
C ILE A 36 4.60 -11.92 8.69
N VAL A 37 4.63 -11.78 7.37
CA VAL A 37 3.66 -10.93 6.66
C VAL A 37 2.24 -11.49 6.78
N VAL A 38 2.07 -12.81 6.69
CA VAL A 38 0.74 -13.44 6.80
C VAL A 38 0.21 -13.42 8.24
N ASP A 39 1.06 -13.68 9.22
CA ASP A 39 0.64 -13.80 10.62
C ASP A 39 0.38 -12.43 11.28
N ASP A 40 1.24 -11.44 11.02
CA ASP A 40 1.17 -10.15 11.70
C ASP A 40 0.53 -9.06 10.81
N LYS A 41 1.09 -8.85 9.62
CA LYS A 41 0.72 -7.68 8.81
C LYS A 41 -0.59 -7.83 8.04
N LEU A 42 -0.90 -9.03 7.55
CA LEU A 42 -2.07 -9.24 6.71
C LEU A 42 -3.37 -8.93 7.46
N ASN A 43 -3.46 -9.40 8.70
CA ASN A 43 -4.65 -9.19 9.52
C ASN A 43 -4.88 -7.70 9.83
N ASP A 44 -3.82 -6.99 10.22
CA ASP A 44 -3.89 -5.57 10.52
C ASP A 44 -4.22 -4.75 9.27
N THR A 45 -3.58 -5.04 8.13
CA THR A 45 -3.86 -4.34 6.87
C THR A 45 -5.29 -4.56 6.37
N ILE A 46 -5.82 -5.80 6.48
CA ILE A 46 -7.22 -6.09 6.11
C ILE A 46 -8.18 -5.34 7.03
N ARG A 47 -7.92 -5.34 8.34
CA ARG A 47 -8.75 -4.65 9.32
C ARG A 47 -8.79 -3.14 9.04
N GLU A 48 -7.63 -2.50 8.90
CA GLU A 48 -7.54 -1.06 8.60
C GLU A 48 -8.17 -0.71 7.26
N GLY A 49 -7.97 -1.56 6.24
CA GLY A 49 -8.58 -1.38 4.93
C GLY A 49 -10.11 -1.45 4.98
N LEU A 50 -10.68 -2.46 5.65
CA LEU A 50 -12.12 -2.61 5.81
C LEU A 50 -12.73 -1.45 6.61
N GLU A 51 -12.09 -1.05 7.71
CA GLU A 51 -12.51 0.09 8.51
C GLU A 51 -12.55 1.37 7.69
N SER A 52 -11.50 1.64 6.93
CA SER A 52 -11.42 2.82 6.05
C SER A 52 -12.51 2.81 4.96
N ILE A 53 -12.78 1.68 4.34
CA ILE A 53 -13.84 1.53 3.32
C ILE A 53 -15.23 1.82 3.93
N ILE A 54 -15.54 1.25 5.10
CA ILE A 54 -16.82 1.47 5.77
C ILE A 54 -17.00 2.95 6.11
N PHE A 55 -15.97 3.60 6.65
CA PHE A 55 -16.02 5.02 6.99
C PHE A 55 -16.15 5.92 5.76
N ILE A 56 -15.48 5.59 4.64
CA ILE A 56 -15.61 6.35 3.39
C ILE A 56 -17.04 6.25 2.85
N ILE A 57 -17.60 5.04 2.79
CA ILE A 57 -18.99 4.82 2.33
C ILE A 57 -19.97 5.55 3.26
N GLY A 58 -19.80 5.40 4.59
CA GLY A 58 -20.63 6.10 5.59
C GLY A 58 -20.55 7.63 5.44
N GLY A 59 -19.35 8.16 5.22
CA GLY A 59 -19.11 9.58 4.98
C GLY A 59 -19.83 10.09 3.74
N PHE A 60 -19.78 9.37 2.64
CA PHE A 60 -20.53 9.72 1.43
C PHE A 60 -22.04 9.70 1.64
N LEU A 61 -22.59 8.70 2.36
CA LEU A 61 -24.01 8.62 2.66
C LEU A 61 -24.47 9.79 3.53
N ILE A 62 -23.70 10.14 4.57
CA ILE A 62 -24.02 11.26 5.45
C ILE A 62 -23.95 12.60 4.70
N LEU A 63 -22.95 12.81 3.85
CA LEU A 63 -22.84 14.01 3.05
C LEU A 63 -24.01 14.15 2.06
N ASN A 64 -24.43 13.06 1.43
CA ASN A 64 -25.58 13.06 0.55
C ASN A 64 -26.89 13.36 1.30
N TYR A 65 -27.04 12.86 2.53
CA TYR A 65 -28.18 13.18 3.38
C TYR A 65 -28.19 14.66 3.77
N VAL A 66 -27.04 15.18 4.23
CA VAL A 66 -26.90 16.59 4.67
C VAL A 66 -27.21 17.58 3.54
N TYR A 67 -26.71 17.31 2.31
CA TYR A 67 -26.87 18.18 1.15
C TYR A 67 -28.05 17.78 0.23
N TYR A 68 -29.04 17.05 0.73
CA TYR A 68 -30.28 16.71 0.01
C TYR A 68 -30.08 16.12 -1.40
N GLY A 69 -29.08 15.27 -1.57
CA GLY A 69 -28.82 14.58 -2.83
C GLY A 69 -28.09 15.40 -3.90
N ILE A 70 -27.94 16.72 -3.74
CA ILE A 70 -27.15 17.55 -4.69
C ILE A 70 -25.71 17.04 -4.76
N PHE A 71 -25.23 16.51 -3.65
CA PHE A 71 -23.89 15.97 -3.51
C PHE A 71 -23.64 14.64 -4.25
N VAL A 72 -24.72 13.93 -4.68
CA VAL A 72 -24.61 12.65 -5.39
C VAL A 72 -23.78 12.77 -6.67
N ILE A 73 -23.99 13.83 -7.44
CA ILE A 73 -23.25 14.04 -8.70
C ILE A 73 -21.74 14.16 -8.41
N PHE A 74 -21.36 14.96 -7.42
CA PHE A 74 -19.96 15.14 -7.04
C PHE A 74 -19.35 13.87 -6.45
N SER A 75 -20.14 13.10 -5.67
CA SER A 75 -19.68 11.84 -5.08
C SER A 75 -19.42 10.79 -6.14
N VAL A 76 -20.26 10.66 -7.17
CA VAL A 76 -20.04 9.73 -8.29
C VAL A 76 -18.77 10.09 -9.05
N ILE A 77 -18.58 11.37 -9.38
CA ILE A 77 -17.36 11.85 -10.07
C ILE A 77 -16.12 11.52 -9.22
N ALA A 78 -16.17 11.79 -7.92
CA ALA A 78 -15.09 11.52 -6.99
C ALA A 78 -14.72 10.02 -6.93
N ILE A 79 -15.72 9.15 -6.84
CA ILE A 79 -15.52 7.68 -6.83
C ILE A 79 -14.85 7.21 -8.12
N VAL A 80 -15.30 7.71 -9.28
CA VAL A 80 -14.70 7.36 -10.57
C VAL A 80 -13.24 7.81 -10.66
N ILE A 81 -12.91 9.01 -10.19
CA ILE A 81 -11.54 9.52 -10.17
C ILE A 81 -10.67 8.67 -9.26
N LEU A 82 -11.12 8.40 -8.03
CA LEU A 82 -10.39 7.56 -7.08
C LEU A 82 -10.16 6.15 -7.62
N TYR A 83 -11.18 5.54 -8.21
CA TYR A 83 -11.07 4.21 -8.82
C TYR A 83 -10.01 4.17 -9.93
N LYS A 84 -10.00 5.16 -10.83
CA LYS A 84 -9.00 5.24 -11.91
C LYS A 84 -7.59 5.44 -11.36
N LEU A 85 -7.42 6.30 -10.34
CA LEU A 85 -6.12 6.53 -9.68
C LEU A 85 -5.59 5.26 -9.01
N LEU A 86 -6.43 4.57 -8.25
CA LEU A 86 -6.08 3.32 -7.57
C LEU A 86 -5.74 2.22 -8.57
N ASN A 87 -6.55 2.04 -9.61
CA ASN A 87 -6.30 1.01 -10.61
C ASN A 87 -4.98 1.25 -11.36
N PHE A 88 -4.69 2.50 -11.73
CA PHE A 88 -3.41 2.86 -12.34
C PHE A 88 -2.23 2.58 -11.40
N PHE A 89 -2.36 2.95 -10.13
CA PHE A 89 -1.33 2.71 -9.13
C PHE A 89 -1.07 1.20 -8.93
N LEU A 90 -2.11 0.38 -8.80
CA LEU A 90 -1.98 -1.06 -8.64
C LEU A 90 -1.32 -1.71 -9.86
N MET A 91 -1.68 -1.27 -11.07
CA MET A 91 -1.09 -1.76 -12.32
C MET A 91 0.43 -1.55 -12.37
N VAL A 92 0.90 -0.43 -11.83
CA VAL A 92 2.34 -0.11 -11.80
C VAL A 92 3.04 -0.77 -10.61
N THR A 93 2.42 -0.74 -9.44
CA THR A 93 3.06 -1.13 -8.18
C THR A 93 3.20 -2.64 -8.04
N VAL A 94 2.20 -3.42 -8.46
CA VAL A 94 2.22 -4.88 -8.30
C VAL A 94 3.43 -5.53 -8.99
N PRO A 95 3.76 -5.23 -10.27
CA PRO A 95 4.96 -5.77 -10.90
C PRO A 95 6.25 -5.35 -10.19
N ILE A 96 6.34 -4.08 -9.74
CA ILE A 96 7.53 -3.56 -9.04
C ILE A 96 7.76 -4.32 -7.74
N VAL A 97 6.69 -4.56 -6.95
CA VAL A 97 6.79 -5.36 -5.72
C VAL A 97 7.26 -6.77 -6.01
N GLN A 98 6.73 -7.41 -7.06
CA GLN A 98 7.17 -8.75 -7.45
C GLN A 98 8.66 -8.78 -7.85
N PHE A 99 9.14 -7.78 -8.59
CA PHE A 99 10.56 -7.64 -8.93
C PHE A 99 11.42 -7.42 -7.69
N ARG A 100 10.96 -6.59 -6.76
CA ARG A 100 11.66 -6.34 -5.51
C ARG A 100 11.84 -7.62 -4.69
N GLU A 101 10.79 -8.40 -4.52
CA GLU A 101 10.86 -9.64 -3.74
C GLU A 101 11.77 -10.69 -4.41
N ARG A 102 11.76 -10.79 -5.74
CA ARG A 102 12.72 -11.65 -6.46
C ARG A 102 14.17 -11.17 -6.28
N GLY A 103 14.41 -9.87 -6.38
CA GLY A 103 15.75 -9.29 -6.18
C GLY A 103 16.29 -9.51 -4.77
N ARG A 104 15.43 -9.47 -3.76
CA ARG A 104 15.81 -9.73 -2.37
C ARG A 104 16.34 -11.14 -2.17
N VAL A 105 15.72 -12.14 -2.77
CA VAL A 105 16.18 -13.54 -2.71
C VAL A 105 17.60 -13.68 -3.29
N HIS A 106 17.89 -13.04 -4.41
CA HIS A 106 19.23 -13.07 -5.02
C HIS A 106 20.31 -12.44 -4.13
N VAL A 107 19.97 -11.36 -3.42
CA VAL A 107 20.92 -10.74 -2.47
C VAL A 107 21.22 -11.70 -1.30
N ILE A 108 20.21 -12.37 -0.78
CA ILE A 108 20.37 -13.37 0.30
C ILE A 108 21.18 -14.57 -0.18
N GLU A 109 20.91 -15.10 -1.38
CA GLU A 109 21.69 -16.20 -1.98
C GLU A 109 23.16 -15.82 -2.13
N TYR A 110 23.42 -14.60 -2.60
CA TYR A 110 24.77 -14.08 -2.73
C TYR A 110 25.48 -13.95 -1.38
N TYR A 111 24.77 -13.50 -0.36
CA TYR A 111 25.29 -13.39 1.00
C TYR A 111 25.69 -14.77 1.59
N ILE A 112 24.86 -15.80 1.40
CA ILE A 112 25.15 -17.16 1.84
C ILE A 112 26.40 -17.70 1.11
N LYS A 113 26.51 -17.53 -0.20
CA LYS A 113 27.68 -17.94 -0.98
C LYS A 113 28.95 -17.23 -0.54
N ILE A 114 28.88 -15.94 -0.21
CA ILE A 114 30.03 -15.22 0.37
C ILE A 114 30.45 -15.83 1.70
N GLN A 115 29.48 -16.13 2.58
CA GLN A 115 29.76 -16.68 3.89
C GLN A 115 30.44 -18.05 3.78
N GLU A 116 29.98 -18.92 2.89
CA GLU A 116 30.59 -20.23 2.64
C GLU A 116 31.99 -20.13 2.06
N SER A 117 32.26 -19.17 1.19
CA SER A 117 33.54 -18.97 0.49
C SER A 117 34.50 -18.00 1.18
N MET A 118 34.14 -17.46 2.34
CA MET A 118 34.90 -16.44 3.05
C MET A 118 36.35 -16.87 3.38
N VAL A 119 36.53 -18.12 3.75
CA VAL A 119 37.86 -18.69 4.08
C VAL A 119 38.78 -18.66 2.82
N SER A 120 38.24 -19.07 1.68
CA SER A 120 38.97 -19.10 0.41
C SER A 120 39.33 -17.67 -0.05
N PHE A 121 38.41 -16.73 0.06
CA PHE A 121 38.67 -15.32 -0.28
C PHE A 121 39.74 -14.66 0.62
N ARG A 122 39.74 -14.98 1.90
CA ARG A 122 40.79 -14.52 2.81
C ARG A 122 42.15 -15.12 2.46
N GLY A 123 42.20 -16.39 2.08
CA GLY A 123 43.43 -17.06 1.65
C GLY A 123 44.05 -16.45 0.38
N VAL A 124 43.22 -16.03 -0.57
CA VAL A 124 43.69 -15.39 -1.82
C VAL A 124 43.96 -13.88 -1.67
N GLY A 125 43.54 -13.27 -0.57
CA GLY A 125 43.77 -11.83 -0.30
C GLY A 125 42.96 -10.86 -1.17
N ASN A 126 41.96 -11.33 -1.92
CA ASN A 126 41.20 -10.52 -2.87
C ASN A 126 39.85 -10.02 -2.29
N SER A 127 39.89 -9.39 -1.12
CA SER A 127 38.69 -8.84 -0.46
C SER A 127 38.03 -7.71 -1.25
N ARG A 128 38.78 -6.96 -2.07
CA ARG A 128 38.25 -5.83 -2.86
C ARG A 128 37.28 -6.30 -3.95
N ALA A 129 37.53 -7.42 -4.60
CA ALA A 129 36.62 -7.96 -5.61
C ALA A 129 35.29 -8.37 -4.97
N LEU A 130 35.33 -8.99 -3.79
CA LEU A 130 34.13 -9.37 -3.04
C LEU A 130 33.29 -8.14 -2.66
N GLU A 131 33.93 -7.09 -2.16
CA GLU A 131 33.28 -5.83 -1.80
C GLU A 131 32.65 -5.14 -3.03
N TYR A 132 33.33 -5.16 -4.17
CA TYR A 132 32.80 -4.60 -5.42
C TYR A 132 31.53 -5.32 -5.87
N TYR A 133 31.53 -6.65 -5.92
CA TYR A 133 30.36 -7.44 -6.32
C TYR A 133 29.21 -7.29 -5.32
N TRP A 134 29.49 -7.28 -4.02
CA TRP A 134 28.50 -7.01 -2.98
C TRP A 134 27.84 -5.65 -3.18
N LYS A 135 28.63 -4.59 -3.30
CA LYS A 135 28.11 -3.24 -3.55
C LYS A 135 27.28 -3.16 -4.82
N LYS A 136 27.72 -3.81 -5.90
CA LYS A 136 26.98 -3.83 -7.17
C LYS A 136 25.60 -4.47 -7.02
N HIS A 137 25.49 -5.63 -6.39
CA HIS A 137 24.21 -6.31 -6.19
C HIS A 137 23.31 -5.59 -5.20
N ASN A 138 23.87 -5.10 -4.09
CA ASN A 138 23.12 -4.36 -3.10
C ASN A 138 22.63 -3.01 -3.63
N ASN A 139 23.46 -2.28 -4.37
CA ASN A 139 23.07 -1.02 -5.00
C ASN A 139 21.97 -1.23 -6.06
N TYR A 140 22.05 -2.29 -6.85
CA TYR A 140 20.98 -2.62 -7.80
C TYR A 140 19.66 -2.85 -7.08
N PHE A 141 19.66 -3.64 -6.01
CA PHE A 141 18.46 -3.90 -5.21
C PHE A 141 17.95 -2.64 -4.52
N GLN A 142 18.81 -1.93 -3.80
CA GLN A 142 18.43 -0.73 -3.03
C GLN A 142 18.01 0.42 -3.94
N ASN A 143 18.81 0.74 -4.95
CA ASN A 143 18.56 1.93 -5.78
C ASN A 143 17.44 1.73 -6.80
N CYS A 144 17.41 0.61 -7.51
CA CYS A 144 16.38 0.41 -8.54
C CYS A 144 15.01 0.11 -7.95
N LEU A 145 14.92 -0.75 -6.95
CA LEU A 145 13.64 -1.27 -6.50
C LEU A 145 13.04 -0.46 -5.34
N THR A 146 13.86 -0.09 -4.36
CA THR A 146 13.38 0.69 -3.20
C THR A 146 13.07 2.13 -3.59
N HIS A 147 13.95 2.77 -4.38
CA HIS A 147 13.72 4.15 -4.83
C HIS A 147 12.51 4.25 -5.77
N ILE A 148 12.35 3.32 -6.73
CA ILE A 148 11.20 3.31 -7.62
C ILE A 148 9.90 3.17 -6.82
N MET A 149 9.84 2.27 -5.83
CA MET A 149 8.68 2.13 -4.94
C MET A 149 8.36 3.42 -4.20
N ASN A 150 9.37 4.05 -3.59
CA ASN A 150 9.19 5.32 -2.87
C ASN A 150 8.69 6.44 -3.80
N HIS A 151 9.19 6.49 -5.05
CA HIS A 151 8.70 7.46 -6.03
C HIS A 151 7.25 7.20 -6.44
N CYS A 152 6.85 5.93 -6.64
CA CYS A 152 5.47 5.57 -6.94
C CYS A 152 4.52 5.94 -5.80
N GLN A 153 4.91 5.66 -4.55
CA GLN A 153 4.11 6.04 -3.37
C GLN A 153 3.98 7.55 -3.24
N ARG A 154 5.07 8.31 -3.39
CA ARG A 154 5.03 9.78 -3.37
C ARG A 154 4.17 10.35 -4.50
N TRP A 155 4.27 9.77 -5.70
CA TRP A 155 3.43 10.19 -6.83
C TRP A 155 1.93 10.01 -6.51
N LEU A 156 1.55 8.86 -5.96
CA LEU A 156 0.17 8.62 -5.53
C LEU A 156 -0.24 9.58 -4.43
N GLY A 157 0.61 9.76 -3.40
CA GLY A 157 0.38 10.68 -2.28
C GLY A 157 0.08 12.11 -2.75
N CYS A 158 0.87 12.64 -3.69
CA CYS A 158 0.62 13.97 -4.28
C CYS A 158 -0.73 14.03 -5.02
N ARG A 159 -1.10 12.99 -5.77
CA ARG A 159 -2.39 12.97 -6.49
C ARG A 159 -3.58 12.89 -5.56
N ILE A 160 -3.49 12.08 -4.51
CA ILE A 160 -4.53 12.00 -3.49
C ILE A 160 -4.62 13.30 -2.69
N ALA A 161 -3.50 13.94 -2.36
CA ALA A 161 -3.51 15.25 -1.70
C ALA A 161 -4.21 16.32 -2.54
N LEU A 162 -3.94 16.39 -3.85
CA LEU A 162 -4.63 17.30 -4.77
C LEU A 162 -6.13 16.98 -4.86
N PHE A 163 -6.50 15.71 -4.95
CA PHE A 163 -7.88 15.28 -4.92
C PHE A 163 -8.58 15.70 -3.61
N ASN A 164 -7.93 15.48 -2.47
CA ASN A 164 -8.45 15.86 -1.15
C ASN A 164 -8.62 17.38 -1.01
N ALA A 165 -7.70 18.18 -1.53
CA ALA A 165 -7.82 19.63 -1.55
C ALA A 165 -9.02 20.08 -2.40
N ALA A 166 -9.19 19.52 -3.59
CA ALA A 166 -10.33 19.80 -4.46
C ALA A 166 -11.66 19.35 -3.82
N TRP A 167 -11.67 18.19 -3.16
CA TRP A 167 -12.81 17.67 -2.42
C TRP A 167 -13.24 18.62 -1.27
N LEU A 168 -12.27 19.03 -0.43
CA LEU A 168 -12.54 20.01 0.63
C LEU A 168 -13.09 21.32 0.08
N PHE A 169 -12.53 21.81 -1.01
CA PHE A 169 -13.01 23.02 -1.65
C PHE A 169 -14.48 22.88 -2.09
N VAL A 170 -14.85 21.78 -2.73
CA VAL A 170 -16.23 21.49 -3.11
C VAL A 170 -17.14 21.42 -1.86
N CYS A 171 -16.72 20.72 -0.82
CA CYS A 171 -17.49 20.60 0.42
C CYS A 171 -17.66 21.92 1.17
N LEU A 172 -16.70 22.85 1.08
CA LEU A 172 -16.79 24.20 1.64
C LEU A 172 -17.72 25.11 0.82
N MET A 173 -17.65 25.02 -0.52
CA MET A 173 -18.44 25.88 -1.41
C MET A 173 -19.91 25.47 -1.53
N LEU A 174 -20.20 24.15 -1.46
CA LEU A 174 -21.56 23.63 -1.57
C LEU A 174 -22.58 24.24 -0.59
N PRO A 175 -22.28 24.40 0.74
CA PRO A 175 -23.19 25.06 1.66
C PRO A 175 -23.52 26.49 1.25
N PHE A 176 -22.51 27.26 0.81
CA PHE A 176 -22.73 28.65 0.37
C PHE A 176 -23.56 28.75 -0.89
N LEU A 177 -23.30 27.88 -1.87
CA LEU A 177 -24.09 27.80 -3.10
C LEU A 177 -25.52 27.36 -2.82
N SER A 178 -25.73 26.35 -1.99
CA SER A 178 -27.05 25.85 -1.63
C SER A 178 -27.89 26.89 -0.88
N LEU A 179 -27.29 27.66 0.03
CA LEU A 179 -27.96 28.78 0.71
C LEU A 179 -28.38 29.89 -0.24
N LYS A 180 -27.57 30.16 -1.31
CA LYS A 180 -27.86 31.21 -2.28
C LYS A 180 -28.93 30.78 -3.29
N PHE A 181 -28.86 29.56 -3.80
CA PHE A 181 -29.74 29.11 -4.90
C PHE A 181 -31.00 28.41 -4.41
N PHE A 182 -30.97 27.77 -3.24
CA PHE A 182 -32.10 26.99 -2.69
C PHE A 182 -32.37 27.31 -1.22
N PRO A 183 -32.71 28.58 -0.88
CA PRO A 183 -32.88 28.96 0.53
C PRO A 183 -34.05 28.23 1.22
N GLN A 184 -35.05 27.78 0.43
CA GLN A 184 -36.23 27.08 0.97
C GLN A 184 -35.97 25.63 1.34
N ILE A 185 -34.98 24.96 0.73
CA ILE A 185 -34.67 23.55 0.97
C ILE A 185 -33.95 23.36 2.32
N PHE A 186 -33.13 24.35 2.71
CA PHE A 186 -32.31 24.26 3.93
C PHE A 186 -33.07 24.65 5.22
N GLY A 187 -34.27 25.20 5.16
CA GLY A 187 -35.20 25.44 6.31
C GLY A 187 -34.56 25.90 7.61
N SER A 188 -35.22 25.56 8.73
CA SER A 188 -34.76 25.84 10.09
C SER A 188 -33.56 25.02 10.56
N ASP A 189 -33.20 23.95 9.86
CA ASP A 189 -32.22 22.96 10.29
C ASP A 189 -30.76 23.31 9.93
N LYS A 190 -30.49 24.55 9.53
CA LYS A 190 -29.17 25.01 9.06
C LYS A 190 -28.04 24.84 10.10
N ASN A 191 -28.38 25.05 11.37
CA ASN A 191 -27.36 25.22 12.42
C ASN A 191 -26.54 23.97 12.71
N TRP A 192 -27.10 22.75 12.51
CA TRP A 192 -26.38 21.50 12.79
C TRP A 192 -25.94 20.75 11.55
N LYS A 193 -26.62 20.95 10.40
CA LYS A 193 -26.29 20.23 9.14
C LYS A 193 -24.96 20.68 8.55
N ILE A 194 -24.69 21.99 8.54
CA ILE A 194 -23.44 22.52 7.98
C ILE A 194 -22.20 22.04 8.75
N PRO A 195 -22.11 22.20 10.09
CA PRO A 195 -20.96 21.69 10.82
C PRO A 195 -20.83 20.16 10.74
N LEU A 196 -21.94 19.41 10.69
CA LEU A 196 -21.91 17.97 10.49
C LEU A 196 -21.28 17.61 9.13
N GLY A 197 -21.72 18.24 8.05
CA GLY A 197 -21.18 18.02 6.71
C GLY A 197 -19.68 18.34 6.62
N LEU A 198 -19.25 19.45 7.23
CA LEU A 198 -17.83 19.82 7.28
C LEU A 198 -17.00 18.82 8.08
N SER A 199 -17.46 18.39 9.25
CA SER A 199 -16.73 17.41 10.06
C SER A 199 -16.54 16.08 9.36
N TRP A 200 -17.55 15.60 8.64
CA TRP A 200 -17.46 14.38 7.85
C TRP A 200 -16.59 14.54 6.60
N SER A 201 -16.58 15.72 5.98
CA SER A 201 -15.67 16.02 4.86
C SER A 201 -14.20 15.91 5.28
N PHE A 202 -13.85 16.46 6.44
CA PHE A 202 -12.51 16.33 7.02
C PHE A 202 -12.15 14.85 7.33
N ARG A 203 -13.09 14.09 7.88
CA ARG A 203 -12.86 12.66 8.14
C ARG A 203 -12.60 11.87 6.87
N VAL A 204 -13.36 12.10 5.79
CA VAL A 204 -13.14 11.46 4.51
C VAL A 204 -11.74 11.78 3.95
N VAL A 205 -11.28 13.02 4.09
CA VAL A 205 -9.94 13.44 3.67
C VAL A 205 -8.85 12.74 4.48
N VAL A 206 -8.98 12.66 5.78
CA VAL A 206 -8.00 11.97 6.64
C VAL A 206 -7.93 10.49 6.27
N LEU A 207 -9.07 9.83 6.08
CA LEU A 207 -9.12 8.41 5.74
C LEU A 207 -8.55 8.11 4.35
N THR A 208 -8.85 8.94 3.35
CA THR A 208 -8.25 8.80 2.02
C THR A 208 -6.75 9.06 2.01
N SER A 209 -6.25 9.92 2.90
CA SER A 209 -4.83 10.16 3.12
C SER A 209 -4.13 8.95 3.76
N ASN A 210 -4.76 8.29 4.74
CA ASN A 210 -4.22 7.09 5.38
C ASN A 210 -4.14 5.87 4.43
N PHE A 211 -4.95 5.84 3.38
CA PHE A 211 -4.88 4.77 2.37
C PHE A 211 -3.57 4.78 1.55
N VAL A 212 -2.77 5.84 1.67
CA VAL A 212 -1.52 6.04 0.90
C VAL A 212 -0.28 5.69 1.71
N ASN A 213 -0.40 5.74 3.03
CA ASN A 213 0.70 5.43 3.96
C ASN A 213 0.73 3.95 4.32
#